data_a7599b350027ad34739e9179fc910de2
#
_entry.id   a7599b350027ad34739e9179fc910de2
#
_cell.length_a   1.000
_cell.length_b   1.000
_cell.length_c   1.000
_cell.angle_alpha   90.00
_cell.angle_beta   90.00
_cell.angle_gamma   90.00
#
_symmetry.space_group_name_H-M   'P 1'
#
loop_
_entity.id
_entity.type
_entity.pdbx_description
1 polymer ?
#
loop_
_entity_poly.entity_id
_entity_poly.type
_entity_poly.pdbx_seq_one_letter_code
_entity_poly.pdbx_strand_id
1 'polypeptide(L)'
;MARKKKGEQEHHEDFMKRKLLEGADYATNEPRSAIITRVMCLGIEDADELHKAEKSYGDSWKQRGGVGAFMMAARKWDRIEKQVLGHIYDIFLAMDEDRRPEGILDDIRDLRRYLFLIDAEMCGRGSQDD
;
A
#
# COMPACT_ATOMS: atom_id res chain seq x y z
N MET A 1 30.00 18.66 -2.41
CA MET A 1 29.09 17.72 -3.09
C MET A 1 29.54 16.29 -2.83
N ALA A 2 28.68 15.54 -2.16
CA ALA A 2 28.96 14.13 -1.94
C ALA A 2 28.99 13.41 -3.29
N ARG A 3 30.14 12.85 -3.65
CA ARG A 3 30.27 12.03 -4.83
C ARG A 3 29.54 10.71 -4.56
N LYS A 4 28.54 10.37 -5.37
CA LYS A 4 27.91 9.05 -5.28
C LYS A 4 29.00 8.00 -5.40
N LYS A 5 29.10 7.14 -4.42
CA LYS A 5 30.04 6.01 -4.50
C LYS A 5 29.64 5.13 -5.66
N LYS A 6 30.63 4.68 -6.42
CA LYS A 6 30.43 3.74 -7.52
C LYS A 6 29.73 2.50 -6.97
N GLY A 7 28.47 2.28 -7.38
CA GLY A 7 27.62 1.18 -6.88
C GLY A 7 26.49 1.59 -5.94
N GLU A 8 26.33 2.88 -5.62
CA GLU A 8 25.12 3.33 -4.94
C GLU A 8 23.93 3.19 -5.91
N GLN A 9 23.07 2.28 -5.58
CA GLN A 9 21.79 2.14 -6.27
C GLN A 9 20.88 3.29 -5.87
N GLU A 10 20.11 3.78 -6.84
CA GLU A 10 19.04 4.73 -6.56
C GLU A 10 18.13 4.17 -5.45
N HIS A 11 17.84 4.97 -4.44
CA HIS A 11 16.95 4.55 -3.38
C HIS A 11 15.57 4.23 -3.97
N HIS A 12 14.95 3.14 -3.52
CA HIS A 12 13.66 2.69 -4.06
C HIS A 12 12.62 3.82 -4.08
N GLU A 13 12.60 4.63 -3.05
CA GLU A 13 11.69 5.77 -2.93
C GLU A 13 11.93 6.82 -4.01
N ASP A 14 13.20 7.14 -4.29
CA ASP A 14 13.57 8.09 -5.35
C ASP A 14 13.23 7.53 -6.73
N PHE A 15 13.47 6.25 -6.93
CA PHE A 15 13.07 5.53 -8.15
C PHE A 15 11.58 5.62 -8.39
N MET A 16 10.77 5.34 -7.35
CA MET A 16 9.31 5.41 -7.46
C MET A 16 8.81 6.83 -7.72
N LYS A 17 9.38 7.82 -7.03
CA LYS A 17 9.05 9.24 -7.28
C LYS A 17 9.35 9.63 -8.71
N ARG A 18 10.52 9.25 -9.22
CA ARG A 18 10.90 9.52 -10.59
C ARG A 18 9.93 8.88 -11.58
N LYS A 19 9.57 7.62 -11.36
CA LYS A 19 8.61 6.89 -12.18
C LYS A 19 7.24 7.57 -12.21
N LEU A 20 6.77 8.04 -11.07
CA LEU A 20 5.50 8.75 -10.96
C LEU A 20 5.50 10.06 -11.74
N LEU A 21 6.61 10.80 -11.69
CA LEU A 21 6.77 12.07 -12.39
C LEU A 21 6.84 11.88 -13.91
N GLU A 22 7.40 10.78 -14.38
CA GLU A 22 7.49 10.49 -15.81
C GLU A 22 6.12 10.20 -16.44
N GLY A 23 5.17 9.67 -15.67
CA GLY A 23 3.79 9.41 -16.15
C GLY A 23 3.67 8.39 -17.26
N ALA A 24 4.74 7.67 -17.58
CA ALA A 24 4.81 6.71 -18.67
C ALA A 24 5.48 5.40 -18.21
N ASP A 25 5.25 4.33 -18.96
CA ASP A 25 5.96 3.09 -18.77
C ASP A 25 7.44 3.28 -19.13
N TYR A 26 8.32 3.03 -18.18
CA TYR A 26 9.76 3.22 -18.34
C TYR A 26 10.37 2.30 -19.40
N ALA A 27 9.87 1.08 -19.54
CA ALA A 27 10.41 0.10 -20.48
C ALA A 27 9.96 0.36 -21.92
N THR A 28 8.70 0.74 -22.11
CA THR A 28 8.10 0.90 -23.44
C THR A 28 7.89 2.36 -23.84
N ASN A 29 8.06 3.29 -22.89
CA ASN A 29 7.78 4.72 -23.08
C ASN A 29 6.32 5.01 -23.48
N GLU A 30 5.40 4.10 -23.14
CA GLU A 30 3.97 4.25 -23.38
C GLU A 30 3.28 4.91 -22.19
N PRO A 31 2.26 5.75 -22.43
CA PRO A 31 1.48 6.32 -21.34
C PRO A 31 0.67 5.22 -20.64
N ARG A 32 0.58 5.29 -19.32
CA ARG A 32 -0.20 4.36 -18.53
C ARG A 32 -1.69 4.59 -18.71
N SER A 33 -2.48 3.53 -18.58
CA SER A 33 -3.94 3.64 -18.58
C SER A 33 -4.44 4.49 -17.42
N ALA A 34 -5.65 5.00 -17.54
CA ALA A 34 -6.27 5.82 -16.49
C ALA A 34 -6.36 5.07 -15.14
N ILE A 35 -6.65 3.77 -15.16
CA ILE A 35 -6.73 2.98 -13.92
C ILE A 35 -5.35 2.84 -13.27
N ILE A 36 -4.30 2.60 -14.04
CA ILE A 36 -2.94 2.50 -13.49
C ILE A 36 -2.47 3.84 -12.93
N THR A 37 -2.79 4.94 -13.60
CA THR A 37 -2.50 6.27 -13.07
C THR A 37 -3.19 6.50 -11.72
N ARG A 38 -4.44 6.07 -11.57
CA ARG A 38 -5.14 6.12 -10.28
C ARG A 38 -4.47 5.24 -9.22
N VAL A 39 -4.01 4.04 -9.58
CA VAL A 39 -3.26 3.17 -8.67
C VAL A 39 -2.01 3.87 -8.16
N MET A 40 -1.28 4.56 -9.02
CA MET A 40 -0.09 5.33 -8.62
C MET A 40 -0.44 6.45 -7.64
N CYS A 41 -1.51 7.19 -7.89
CA CYS A 41 -1.98 8.24 -6.99
C CYS A 41 -2.40 7.68 -5.62
N LEU A 42 -3.08 6.53 -5.61
CA LEU A 42 -3.47 5.85 -4.37
C LEU A 42 -2.24 5.35 -3.60
N GLY A 43 -1.19 4.94 -4.29
CA GLY A 43 0.08 4.56 -3.65
C GLY A 43 0.74 5.73 -2.92
N ILE A 44 0.73 6.92 -3.53
CA ILE A 44 1.24 8.15 -2.89
C ILE A 44 0.39 8.50 -1.66
N GLU A 45 -0.92 8.44 -1.79
CA GLU A 45 -1.85 8.70 -0.69
C GLU A 45 -1.60 7.73 0.47
N ASP A 46 -1.41 6.45 0.17
CA ASP A 46 -1.09 5.45 1.20
C ASP A 46 0.22 5.78 1.92
N ALA A 47 1.26 6.17 1.18
CA ALA A 47 2.53 6.55 1.78
C ALA A 47 2.36 7.75 2.72
N ASP A 48 1.58 8.75 2.34
CA ASP A 48 1.31 9.91 3.18
C ASP A 48 0.54 9.55 4.44
N GLU A 49 -0.50 8.73 4.31
CA GLU A 49 -1.32 8.29 5.45
C GLU A 49 -0.51 7.39 6.40
N LEU A 50 0.33 6.50 5.86
CA LEU A 50 1.24 5.67 6.64
C LEU A 50 2.29 6.51 7.38
N HIS A 51 2.79 7.56 6.75
CA HIS A 51 3.71 8.48 7.38
C HIS A 51 3.08 9.20 8.58
N LYS A 52 1.84 9.65 8.43
CA LYS A 52 1.07 10.26 9.53
C LYS A 52 0.83 9.27 10.66
N ALA A 53 0.44 8.02 10.32
CA ALA A 53 0.21 6.98 11.30
C ALA A 53 1.49 6.62 12.07
N GLU A 54 2.63 6.56 11.39
CA GLU A 54 3.93 6.30 12.02
C GLU A 54 4.26 7.36 13.07
N LYS A 55 3.98 8.63 12.79
CA LYS A 55 4.18 9.71 13.76
C LYS A 55 3.33 9.53 15.02
N SER A 56 2.13 8.98 14.89
CA SER A 56 1.19 8.80 16.01
C SER A 56 1.40 7.48 16.74
N TYR A 57 1.68 6.41 16.03
CA TYR A 57 1.69 5.04 16.56
C TYR A 57 3.03 4.33 16.43
N GLY A 58 4.01 4.95 15.78
CA GLY A 58 5.30 4.31 15.50
C GLY A 58 5.10 3.06 14.64
N ASP A 59 5.79 1.99 15.00
CA ASP A 59 5.70 0.70 14.31
C ASP A 59 4.81 -0.32 15.05
N SER A 60 3.75 0.18 15.69
CA SER A 60 2.84 -0.67 16.50
C SER A 60 2.23 -1.83 15.70
N TRP A 61 2.08 -1.69 14.39
CA TRP A 61 1.51 -2.72 13.52
C TRP A 61 2.33 -4.03 13.53
N LYS A 62 3.63 -3.97 13.81
CA LYS A 62 4.52 -5.14 13.88
C LYS A 62 5.02 -5.45 15.29
N GLN A 63 4.55 -4.73 16.28
CA GLN A 63 5.00 -4.87 17.67
C GLN A 63 4.84 -6.30 18.21
N ARG A 64 3.83 -7.00 17.73
CA ARG A 64 3.53 -8.39 18.11
C ARG A 64 4.05 -9.40 17.07
N GLY A 65 5.05 -9.01 16.29
CA GLY A 65 5.67 -9.86 15.29
C GLY A 65 4.81 -10.11 14.06
N GLY A 66 5.20 -11.10 13.26
CA GLY A 66 4.52 -11.45 12.02
C GLY A 66 3.09 -11.95 12.23
N VAL A 67 2.83 -12.66 13.32
CA VAL A 67 1.48 -13.12 13.66
C VAL A 67 0.55 -11.91 13.88
N GLY A 68 1.02 -10.93 14.64
CA GLY A 68 0.26 -9.69 14.87
C GLY A 68 0.00 -8.92 13.58
N ALA A 69 1.02 -8.75 12.75
CA ALA A 69 0.91 -8.07 11.46
C ALA A 69 -0.11 -8.79 10.55
N PHE A 70 -0.04 -10.10 10.48
CA PHE A 70 -1.01 -10.92 9.73
C PHE A 70 -2.44 -10.71 10.24
N MET A 71 -2.63 -10.73 11.56
CA MET A 71 -3.97 -10.58 12.15
C MET A 71 -4.57 -9.20 11.89
N MET A 72 -3.76 -8.15 11.82
CA MET A 72 -4.25 -6.82 11.46
C MET A 72 -4.83 -6.81 10.05
N ALA A 73 -4.13 -7.41 9.10
CA ALA A 73 -4.61 -7.56 7.73
C ALA A 73 -5.84 -8.46 7.65
N ALA A 74 -5.82 -9.59 8.35
CA ALA A 74 -6.91 -10.57 8.35
C ALA A 74 -8.23 -9.96 8.86
N ARG A 75 -8.18 -9.12 9.88
CA ARG A 75 -9.38 -8.44 10.41
C ARG A 75 -10.05 -7.58 9.34
N LYS A 76 -9.26 -6.88 8.54
CA LYS A 76 -9.80 -6.04 7.46
C LYS A 76 -10.42 -6.88 6.34
N TRP A 77 -9.76 -7.98 6.00
CA TRP A 77 -10.31 -8.94 5.06
C TRP A 77 -11.65 -9.51 5.54
N ASP A 78 -11.72 -9.93 6.80
CA ASP A 78 -12.95 -10.50 7.37
C ASP A 78 -14.13 -9.51 7.30
N ARG A 79 -13.87 -8.23 7.54
CA ARG A 79 -14.89 -7.19 7.43
C ARG A 79 -15.38 -7.02 5.99
N ILE A 80 -14.46 -7.04 5.03
CA ILE A 80 -14.78 -6.97 3.60
C ILE A 80 -15.61 -8.18 3.20
N GLU A 81 -15.13 -9.37 3.54
CA GLU A 81 -15.79 -10.65 3.18
C GLU A 81 -17.21 -10.71 3.70
N LYS A 82 -17.44 -10.29 4.93
CA LYS A 82 -18.78 -10.26 5.54
C LYS A 82 -19.76 -9.41 4.73
N GLN A 83 -19.33 -8.26 4.25
CA GLN A 83 -20.19 -7.37 3.46
C GLN A 83 -20.42 -7.91 2.05
N VAL A 84 -19.38 -8.43 1.44
CA VAL A 84 -19.45 -9.01 0.08
C VAL A 84 -20.36 -10.25 0.05
N LEU A 85 -20.30 -11.07 1.10
CA LEU A 85 -21.17 -12.24 1.26
C LEU A 85 -22.66 -11.86 1.21
N GLY A 86 -23.02 -10.74 1.85
CA GLY A 86 -24.40 -10.23 1.85
C GLY A 86 -24.86 -9.68 0.49
N HIS A 87 -23.97 -9.56 -0.49
CA HIS A 87 -24.24 -9.01 -1.82
C HIS A 87 -23.81 -9.98 -2.94
N ILE A 88 -23.95 -11.28 -2.69
CA ILE A 88 -23.65 -12.36 -3.67
C ILE A 88 -22.19 -12.26 -4.17
N TYR A 89 -21.25 -11.89 -3.30
CA TYR A 89 -19.83 -11.73 -3.62
C TYR A 89 -19.53 -10.67 -4.70
N ASP A 90 -20.48 -9.78 -4.98
CA ASP A 90 -20.24 -8.62 -5.84
C ASP A 90 -19.75 -7.44 -5.00
N ILE A 91 -18.45 -7.22 -5.03
CA ILE A 91 -17.81 -6.17 -4.22
C ILE A 91 -18.24 -4.77 -4.66
N PHE A 92 -18.50 -4.56 -5.93
CA PHE A 92 -18.94 -3.25 -6.42
C PHE A 92 -20.36 -2.93 -5.98
N LEU A 93 -21.24 -3.92 -6.05
CA LEU A 93 -22.60 -3.79 -5.54
C LEU A 93 -22.62 -3.55 -4.03
N ALA A 94 -21.82 -4.33 -3.30
CA ALA A 94 -21.69 -4.16 -1.85
C ALA A 94 -21.21 -2.76 -1.49
N MET A 95 -20.26 -2.22 -2.24
CA MET A 95 -19.72 -0.87 -2.04
C MET A 95 -20.76 0.20 -2.33
N ASP A 96 -21.51 0.07 -3.42
CA ASP A 96 -22.56 1.03 -3.81
C ASP A 96 -23.68 1.12 -2.79
N GLU A 97 -24.00 0.00 -2.14
CA GLU A 97 -25.07 -0.09 -1.14
C GLU A 97 -24.59 0.16 0.29
N ASP A 98 -23.29 0.27 0.51
CA ASP A 98 -22.73 0.46 1.85
C ASP A 98 -22.97 1.89 2.34
N ARG A 99 -23.70 2.02 3.44
CA ARG A 99 -24.03 3.31 4.07
C ARG A 99 -23.30 3.52 5.40
N ARG A 100 -22.41 2.62 5.78
CA ARG A 100 -21.65 2.75 7.02
C ARG A 100 -20.67 3.91 6.93
N PRO A 101 -20.43 4.68 8.01
CA PRO A 101 -19.39 5.72 8.03
C PRO A 101 -17.99 5.18 7.69
N GLU A 102 -17.65 4.00 8.22
CA GLU A 102 -16.43 3.26 7.88
C GLU A 102 -16.84 2.00 7.14
N GLY A 103 -16.88 2.10 5.83
CA GLY A 103 -17.40 1.06 4.96
C GLY A 103 -16.33 0.19 4.31
N ILE A 104 -16.75 -0.51 3.26
CA ILE A 104 -15.89 -1.45 2.51
C ILE A 104 -14.65 -0.74 1.95
N LEU A 105 -14.81 0.46 1.41
CA LEU A 105 -13.69 1.21 0.82
C LEU A 105 -12.62 1.53 1.88
N ASP A 106 -13.04 1.90 3.09
CA ASP A 106 -12.11 2.14 4.19
C ASP A 106 -11.37 0.85 4.58
N ASP A 107 -12.08 -0.26 4.63
CA ASP A 107 -11.48 -1.56 4.94
C ASP A 107 -10.49 -2.00 3.84
N ILE A 108 -10.80 -1.75 2.56
CA ILE A 108 -9.88 -2.00 1.44
C ILE A 108 -8.62 -1.15 1.57
N ARG A 109 -8.77 0.13 1.87
CA ARG A 109 -7.64 1.05 2.06
C ARG A 109 -6.76 0.62 3.23
N ASP A 110 -7.37 0.25 4.34
CA ASP A 110 -6.64 -0.23 5.52
C ASP A 110 -5.89 -1.53 5.21
N LEU A 111 -6.56 -2.49 4.56
CA LEU A 111 -5.93 -3.75 4.16
C LEU A 111 -4.74 -3.51 3.23
N ARG A 112 -4.92 -2.65 2.23
CA ARG A 112 -3.86 -2.29 1.29
C ARG A 112 -2.65 -1.70 2.03
N ARG A 113 -2.87 -0.80 2.99
CA ARG A 113 -1.82 -0.18 3.79
C ARG A 113 -1.09 -1.18 4.67
N TYR A 114 -1.79 -2.12 5.30
CA TYR A 114 -1.14 -3.21 6.04
C TYR A 114 -0.29 -4.08 5.14
N LEU A 115 -0.78 -4.42 3.95
CA LEU A 115 -0.01 -5.21 2.97
C LEU A 115 1.22 -4.44 2.48
N PHE A 116 1.12 -3.13 2.26
CA PHE A 116 2.26 -2.29 1.95
C PHE A 116 3.33 -2.33 3.05
N LEU A 117 2.92 -2.23 4.30
CA LEU A 117 3.84 -2.28 5.44
C LEU A 117 4.55 -3.63 5.54
N ILE A 118 3.83 -4.72 5.35
CA ILE A 118 4.39 -6.08 5.37
C ILE A 118 5.41 -6.24 4.23
N ASP A 119 5.05 -5.81 3.02
CA ASP A 119 5.94 -5.87 1.86
C ASP A 119 7.19 -5.02 2.07
N ALA A 120 7.03 -3.79 2.53
CA ALA A 120 8.13 -2.87 2.82
C ALA A 120 9.08 -3.44 3.90
N GLU A 121 8.55 -4.07 4.94
CA GLU A 121 9.35 -4.73 5.98
C GLU A 121 10.17 -5.87 5.40
N MET A 122 9.57 -6.68 4.54
CA MET A 122 10.28 -7.79 3.89
C MET A 122 11.39 -7.28 2.97
N CYS A 123 11.14 -6.20 2.22
CA CYS A 123 12.15 -5.55 1.40
C CYS A 123 13.33 -5.06 2.25
N GLY A 124 13.05 -4.46 3.38
CA GLY A 124 14.08 -3.97 4.31
C GLY A 124 14.92 -5.09 4.90
N ARG A 125 14.30 -6.22 5.24
CA ARG A 125 15.01 -7.41 5.73
C ARG A 125 15.91 -8.02 4.67
N GLY A 126 15.42 -8.10 3.42
CA GLY A 126 16.21 -8.58 2.29
C GLY A 126 17.47 -7.74 2.06
N SER A 127 17.38 -6.43 2.22
CA SER A 127 18.51 -5.50 2.08
C SER A 127 19.55 -5.64 3.18
N GLN A 128 19.18 -6.14 4.35
CA GLN A 128 20.08 -6.33 5.49
C GLN A 128 20.87 -7.64 5.41
N ASP A 129 20.43 -8.58 4.59
CA ASP A 129 21.07 -9.90 4.43
C ASP A 129 22.22 -9.88 3.43
N ASP A 130 22.47 -8.75 2.79
CA ASP A 130 23.62 -8.54 1.90
C ASP A 130 24.86 -8.02 2.72
#